data_7b03adb69e72eda6221972bfa4ad5684
#
_entry.id   7b03adb69e72eda6221972bfa4ad5684
#
_cell.length_a   1.000
_cell.length_b   1.000
_cell.length_c   1.000
_cell.angle_alpha   90.00
_cell.angle_beta   90.00
_cell.angle_gamma   90.00
#
_symmetry.space_group_name_H-M   'P 1'
#
loop_
_entity.id
_entity.type
_entity.pdbx_description
1 polymer ?
#
loop_
_entity_poly.entity_id
_entity_poly.type
_entity_poly.pdbx_seq_one_letter_code
_entity_poly.pdbx_strand_id
1 'polypeptide(L)'
;YKRQDYNQCIKAIAEAEAYNGPSLIIGYAPCINHGIKGGMKIAQTEEKKAVQAGYWHLYRYNPTLKLEGKNPFIMDSKAPTADYKDFLMGEVRYNALARQNPERAEDLFNKAIKNANDRYDYLLRYAKLYNTVEEAPADKAKK
;
A
#
# COMPACT_ATOMS: atom_id res chain seq x y z
N TYR A 1 18.72 8.89 -5.38
CA TYR A 1 19.00 7.44 -5.32
C TYR A 1 18.79 6.78 -3.94
N LYS A 2 18.55 7.49 -2.84
CA LYS A 2 18.43 6.88 -1.49
C LYS A 2 16.97 6.76 -0.96
N ARG A 3 15.93 6.87 -1.79
CA ARG A 3 14.55 7.11 -1.30
C ARG A 3 13.50 6.08 -1.72
N GLN A 4 13.84 5.08 -2.51
CA GLN A 4 12.97 3.97 -2.89
C GLN A 4 13.26 2.74 -2.03
N ASP A 5 12.26 1.92 -1.78
CA ASP A 5 12.45 0.58 -1.20
C ASP A 5 12.83 -0.40 -2.31
N TYR A 6 14.12 -0.37 -2.68
CA TYR A 6 14.66 -1.27 -3.70
C TYR A 6 14.48 -2.74 -3.33
N ASN A 7 14.57 -3.06 -2.05
CA ASN A 7 14.47 -4.43 -1.58
C ASN A 7 13.07 -5.00 -1.83
N GLN A 8 12.04 -4.21 -1.58
CA GLN A 8 10.65 -4.62 -1.86
C GLN A 8 10.43 -4.80 -3.37
N CYS A 9 10.89 -3.87 -4.17
CA CYS A 9 10.78 -3.93 -5.64
C CYS A 9 11.50 -5.15 -6.22
N ILE A 10 12.75 -5.39 -5.79
CA ILE A 10 13.55 -6.56 -6.22
C ILE A 10 12.86 -7.86 -5.81
N LYS A 11 12.35 -7.94 -4.58
CA LYS A 11 11.60 -9.13 -4.12
C LYS A 11 10.36 -9.39 -4.97
N ALA A 12 9.58 -8.36 -5.25
CA ALA A 12 8.37 -8.49 -6.06
C ALA A 12 8.68 -9.00 -7.48
N ILE A 13 9.74 -8.46 -8.11
CA ILE A 13 10.18 -8.89 -9.45
C ILE A 13 10.72 -10.31 -9.42
N ALA A 14 11.61 -10.62 -8.48
CA ALA A 14 12.22 -11.95 -8.36
C ALA A 14 11.17 -13.05 -8.08
N GLU A 15 10.19 -12.78 -7.23
CA GLU A 15 9.09 -13.72 -6.99
C GLU A 15 8.20 -13.90 -8.21
N ALA A 16 7.91 -12.80 -8.94
CA ALA A 16 7.12 -12.87 -10.16
C ALA A 16 7.84 -13.66 -11.27
N GLU A 17 9.16 -13.55 -11.37
CA GLU A 17 9.99 -14.29 -12.32
C GLU A 17 10.12 -15.78 -11.95
N ALA A 18 10.27 -16.07 -10.66
CA ALA A 18 10.41 -17.43 -10.16
C ALA A 18 9.09 -18.23 -10.20
N TYR A 19 7.95 -17.57 -10.33
CA TYR A 19 6.67 -18.24 -10.37
C TYR A 19 6.43 -18.93 -11.71
N ASN A 20 6.16 -20.23 -11.69
CA ASN A 20 5.90 -21.01 -12.89
C ASN A 20 4.45 -20.84 -13.39
N GLY A 21 4.14 -19.67 -13.90
CA GLY A 21 2.82 -19.29 -14.39
C GLY A 21 2.72 -17.80 -14.72
N PRO A 22 1.56 -17.29 -15.10
CA PRO A 22 1.37 -15.87 -15.36
C PRO A 22 1.50 -15.07 -14.06
N SER A 23 2.30 -14.00 -14.09
CA SER A 23 2.50 -13.08 -12.98
C SER A 23 2.06 -11.67 -13.36
N LEU A 24 1.49 -10.93 -12.40
CA LEU A 24 1.06 -9.56 -12.58
C LEU A 24 1.72 -8.66 -11.52
N ILE A 25 2.43 -7.65 -11.98
CA ILE A 25 2.98 -6.59 -11.13
C ILE A 25 2.23 -5.30 -11.42
N ILE A 26 1.60 -4.73 -10.39
CA ILE A 26 0.89 -3.45 -10.47
C ILE A 26 1.71 -2.40 -9.74
N GLY A 27 2.17 -1.38 -10.48
CA GLY A 27 2.94 -0.26 -9.95
C GLY A 27 2.12 1.03 -9.95
N TYR A 28 2.35 1.87 -8.93
CA TYR A 28 1.87 3.24 -8.89
C TYR A 28 2.97 4.19 -9.38
N ALA A 29 2.61 5.13 -10.24
CA ALA A 29 3.46 6.22 -10.65
C ALA A 29 2.64 7.51 -10.79
N PRO A 30 3.18 8.69 -10.39
CA PRO A 30 2.53 9.97 -10.61
C PRO A 30 2.38 10.25 -12.12
N CYS A 31 1.23 10.82 -12.50
CA CYS A 31 0.94 11.14 -13.89
C CYS A 31 1.64 12.43 -14.32
N ILE A 32 2.37 12.41 -15.45
CA ILE A 32 3.05 13.59 -15.98
C ILE A 32 2.06 14.69 -16.43
N ASN A 33 0.86 14.32 -16.92
CA ASN A 33 -0.15 15.29 -17.33
C ASN A 33 -0.79 16.01 -16.13
N HIS A 34 -1.04 15.30 -15.03
CA HIS A 34 -1.63 15.88 -13.83
C HIS A 34 -0.58 16.64 -13.01
N GLY A 35 0.65 16.13 -13.01
CA GLY A 35 1.79 16.76 -12.36
C GLY A 35 1.80 16.68 -10.85
N ILE A 36 2.96 17.01 -10.29
CA ILE A 36 3.21 17.14 -8.86
C ILE A 36 3.56 18.60 -8.59
N LYS A 37 3.11 19.18 -7.50
CA LYS A 37 3.37 20.58 -7.12
C LYS A 37 4.87 20.92 -7.10
N GLY A 38 5.73 19.99 -6.73
CA GLY A 38 7.19 20.13 -6.74
C GLY A 38 7.85 19.83 -8.09
N GLY A 39 7.06 19.51 -9.13
CA GLY A 39 7.54 19.05 -10.44
C GLY A 39 7.95 17.59 -10.48
N MET A 40 8.03 17.02 -11.68
CA MET A 40 8.27 15.59 -11.88
C MET A 40 9.64 15.09 -11.38
N LYS A 41 10.59 16.01 -11.14
CA LYS A 41 11.89 15.66 -10.54
C LYS A 41 11.81 15.02 -9.15
N ILE A 42 10.68 15.20 -8.46
CA ILE A 42 10.42 14.59 -7.14
C ILE A 42 9.46 13.40 -7.20
N ALA A 43 9.14 12.87 -8.39
CA ALA A 43 8.19 11.76 -8.57
C ALA A 43 8.45 10.59 -7.62
N GLN A 44 9.69 10.13 -7.51
CA GLN A 44 10.07 9.04 -6.60
C GLN A 44 9.85 9.38 -5.12
N THR A 45 9.99 10.66 -4.74
CA THR A 45 9.69 11.11 -3.37
C THR A 45 8.19 11.08 -3.13
N GLU A 46 7.39 11.43 -4.14
CA GLU A 46 5.94 11.42 -4.07
C GLU A 46 5.39 10.00 -4.03
N GLU A 47 5.96 9.07 -4.79
CA GLU A 47 5.66 7.63 -4.70
C GLU A 47 5.88 7.09 -3.27
N LYS A 48 6.99 7.47 -2.65
CA LYS A 48 7.26 7.09 -1.26
C LYS A 48 6.24 7.70 -0.29
N LYS A 49 5.87 8.96 -0.48
CA LYS A 49 4.83 9.62 0.32
C LYS A 49 3.48 8.93 0.16
N ALA A 50 3.12 8.49 -1.07
CA ALA A 50 1.90 7.74 -1.33
C ALA A 50 1.82 6.49 -0.44
N VAL A 51 2.93 5.75 -0.30
CA VAL A 51 3.00 4.58 0.58
C VAL A 51 2.93 4.99 2.06
N GLN A 52 3.70 6.00 2.46
CA GLN A 52 3.73 6.49 3.84
C GLN A 52 2.39 7.07 4.32
N ALA A 53 1.63 7.67 3.41
CA ALA A 53 0.30 8.22 3.70
C ALA A 53 -0.82 7.17 3.62
N GLY A 54 -0.54 5.95 3.17
CA GLY A 54 -1.57 4.92 2.98
C GLY A 54 -2.43 5.12 1.72
N TYR A 55 -1.98 5.97 0.80
CA TYR A 55 -2.63 6.12 -0.51
C TYR A 55 -2.38 4.89 -1.38
N TRP A 56 -1.18 4.32 -1.31
CA TRP A 56 -0.78 3.09 -1.99
C TRP A 56 -0.22 2.09 -0.98
N HIS A 57 -0.63 0.82 -1.09
CA HIS A 57 -0.17 -0.25 -0.22
C HIS A 57 0.66 -1.25 -1.00
N LEU A 58 1.79 -1.66 -0.42
CA LEU A 58 2.67 -2.68 -0.99
C LEU A 58 2.34 -4.03 -0.36
N TYR A 59 2.00 -5.00 -1.19
CA TYR A 59 1.78 -6.39 -0.79
C TYR A 59 2.12 -7.32 -1.94
N ARG A 60 2.33 -8.57 -1.61
CA ARG A 60 2.60 -9.65 -2.57
C ARG A 60 1.66 -10.82 -2.28
N TYR A 61 1.30 -11.55 -3.31
CA TYR A 61 0.50 -12.76 -3.19
C TYR A 61 1.12 -13.87 -4.02
N ASN A 62 1.52 -14.97 -3.37
CA ASN A 62 2.06 -16.14 -4.04
C ASN A 62 1.27 -17.38 -3.63
N PRO A 63 0.44 -17.94 -4.52
CA PRO A 63 -0.42 -19.08 -4.20
C PRO A 63 0.36 -20.35 -3.85
N THR A 64 1.60 -20.52 -4.31
CA THR A 64 2.41 -21.72 -4.03
C THR A 64 2.78 -21.81 -2.55
N LEU A 65 2.91 -20.70 -1.85
CA LEU A 65 3.17 -20.69 -0.41
C LEU A 65 2.08 -21.42 0.39
N LYS A 66 0.84 -21.41 -0.11
CA LYS A 66 -0.26 -22.15 0.52
C LYS A 66 -0.02 -23.68 0.49
N LEU A 67 0.62 -24.18 -0.55
CA LEU A 67 0.97 -25.60 -0.66
C LEU A 67 2.08 -25.99 0.33
N GLU A 68 2.88 -25.01 0.76
CA GLU A 68 3.93 -25.16 1.77
C GLU A 68 3.42 -24.90 3.20
N GLY A 69 2.11 -24.70 3.39
CA GLY A 69 1.53 -24.34 4.70
C GLY A 69 1.87 -22.92 5.16
N LYS A 70 2.36 -22.06 4.27
CA LYS A 70 2.71 -20.67 4.55
C LYS A 70 1.60 -19.72 4.11
N ASN A 71 1.59 -18.52 4.69
CA ASN A 71 0.66 -17.48 4.27
C ASN A 71 0.99 -17.00 2.83
N PRO A 72 0.07 -17.13 1.87
CA PRO A 72 0.28 -16.66 0.51
C PRO A 72 0.27 -15.13 0.38
N PHE A 73 -0.34 -14.42 1.32
CA PHE A 73 -0.44 -12.96 1.31
C PHE A 73 0.60 -12.34 2.26
N ILE A 74 1.46 -11.52 1.69
CA ILE A 74 2.54 -10.84 2.43
C ILE A 74 2.32 -9.33 2.34
N MET A 75 2.01 -8.70 3.48
CA MET A 75 1.89 -7.25 3.59
C MET A 75 3.29 -6.64 3.77
N ASP A 76 3.79 -5.94 2.75
CA ASP A 76 5.10 -5.28 2.79
C ASP A 76 5.02 -3.86 3.39
N SER A 77 3.87 -3.18 3.23
CA SER A 77 3.64 -1.87 3.84
C SER A 77 3.51 -1.96 5.35
N LYS A 78 4.15 -1.01 6.02
CA LYS A 78 3.89 -0.70 7.42
C LYS A 78 2.64 0.15 7.57
N ALA A 79 2.18 0.34 8.81
CA ALA A 79 1.11 1.29 9.10
C ALA A 79 1.44 2.69 8.56
N PRO A 80 0.46 3.41 7.99
CA PRO A 80 0.65 4.78 7.52
C PRO A 80 1.19 5.67 8.64
N THR A 81 2.17 6.51 8.32
CA THR A 81 2.84 7.42 9.26
C THR A 81 2.79 8.87 8.84
N ALA A 82 2.45 9.14 7.58
CA ALA A 82 2.33 10.48 7.02
C ALA A 82 0.87 10.91 6.91
N ASP A 83 0.64 12.22 6.92
CA ASP A 83 -0.69 12.78 6.72
C ASP A 83 -1.17 12.55 5.27
N TYR A 84 -2.37 12.01 5.15
CA TYR A 84 -2.97 11.67 3.85
C TYR A 84 -3.35 12.94 3.07
N LYS A 85 -3.84 13.98 3.76
CA LYS A 85 -4.24 15.24 3.15
C LYS A 85 -3.01 16.00 2.61
N ASP A 86 -1.90 15.97 3.33
CA ASP A 86 -0.63 16.54 2.86
C ASP A 86 -0.14 15.88 1.58
N PHE A 87 -0.30 14.55 1.46
CA PHE A 87 -0.01 13.86 0.21
C PHE A 87 -0.91 14.35 -0.93
N LEU A 88 -2.24 14.43 -0.70
CA LEU A 88 -3.18 14.91 -1.71
C LEU A 88 -2.86 16.34 -2.16
N MET A 89 -2.43 17.21 -1.25
CA MET A 89 -2.05 18.59 -1.59
C MET A 89 -0.76 18.69 -2.39
N GLY A 90 0.06 17.64 -2.42
CA GLY A 90 1.22 17.49 -3.31
C GLY A 90 0.84 17.22 -4.77
N GLU A 91 -0.29 16.56 -4.99
CA GLU A 91 -0.81 16.21 -6.31
C GLU A 91 -1.62 17.38 -6.90
N VAL A 92 -1.25 17.85 -8.10
CA VAL A 92 -1.83 19.06 -8.71
C VAL A 92 -3.35 18.95 -8.90
N ARG A 93 -3.86 17.79 -9.30
CA ARG A 93 -5.30 17.60 -9.54
C ARG A 93 -6.13 17.72 -8.25
N TYR A 94 -5.67 17.23 -7.12
CA TYR A 94 -6.35 17.37 -5.83
C TYR A 94 -6.24 18.80 -5.30
N ASN A 95 -5.07 19.41 -5.44
CA ASN A 95 -4.85 20.81 -5.08
C ASN A 95 -5.71 21.77 -5.92
N ALA A 96 -5.88 21.49 -7.23
CA ALA A 96 -6.78 22.27 -8.09
C ALA A 96 -8.22 22.19 -7.62
N LEU A 97 -8.73 21.00 -7.25
CA LEU A 97 -10.06 20.83 -6.69
C LEU A 97 -10.26 21.64 -5.39
N ALA A 98 -9.26 21.60 -4.50
CA ALA A 98 -9.31 22.36 -3.25
C ALA A 98 -9.41 23.87 -3.46
N ARG A 99 -8.81 24.40 -4.55
CA ARG A 99 -8.91 25.83 -4.89
C ARG A 99 -10.20 26.21 -5.60
N GLN A 100 -10.71 25.31 -6.46
CA GLN A 100 -11.92 25.58 -7.26
C GLN A 100 -13.21 25.39 -6.47
N ASN A 101 -13.25 24.42 -5.56
CA ASN A 101 -14.42 24.09 -4.76
C ASN A 101 -14.00 23.57 -3.38
N PRO A 102 -13.65 24.50 -2.44
CA PRO A 102 -13.09 24.12 -1.15
C PRO A 102 -14.00 23.23 -0.29
N GLU A 103 -15.30 23.56 -0.23
CA GLU A 103 -16.28 22.84 0.60
C GLU A 103 -16.43 21.39 0.12
N ARG A 104 -16.59 21.20 -1.19
CA ARG A 104 -16.69 19.87 -1.79
C ARG A 104 -15.40 19.09 -1.67
N ALA A 105 -14.26 19.76 -1.80
CA ALA A 105 -12.94 19.15 -1.65
C ALA A 105 -12.75 18.59 -0.25
N GLU A 106 -13.13 19.33 0.79
CA GLU A 106 -13.01 18.90 2.18
C GLU A 106 -13.82 17.62 2.45
N ASP A 107 -15.09 17.58 2.02
CA ASP A 107 -15.93 16.38 2.15
C ASP A 107 -15.33 15.18 1.42
N LEU A 108 -14.84 15.38 0.19
CA LEU A 108 -14.24 14.31 -0.62
C LEU A 108 -12.91 13.81 -0.02
N PHE A 109 -12.09 14.69 0.53
CA PHE A 109 -10.83 14.31 1.16
C PHE A 109 -11.07 13.52 2.46
N ASN A 110 -12.04 13.93 3.27
CA ASN A 110 -12.43 13.18 4.45
C ASN A 110 -12.94 11.78 4.11
N LYS A 111 -13.73 11.63 3.06
CA LYS A 111 -14.17 10.33 2.54
C LYS A 111 -13.00 9.51 2.00
N ALA A 112 -12.05 10.14 1.31
CA ALA A 112 -10.86 9.47 0.79
C ALA A 112 -9.96 8.95 1.91
N ILE A 113 -9.74 9.74 2.98
CA ILE A 113 -9.01 9.32 4.17
C ILE A 113 -9.67 8.11 4.82
N LYS A 114 -10.99 8.17 5.03
CA LYS A 114 -11.73 7.05 5.59
C LYS A 114 -11.58 5.79 4.72
N ASN A 115 -11.77 5.91 3.42
CA ASN A 115 -11.63 4.78 2.49
C ASN A 115 -10.21 4.20 2.47
N ALA A 116 -9.17 5.04 2.64
CA ALA A 116 -7.80 4.57 2.72
C ALA A 116 -7.55 3.76 3.99
N ASN A 117 -8.06 4.22 5.13
CA ASN A 117 -7.99 3.50 6.40
C ASN A 117 -8.76 2.17 6.35
N ASP A 118 -10.00 2.20 5.84
CA ASP A 118 -10.83 1.00 5.68
C ASP A 118 -10.13 -0.03 4.77
N ARG A 119 -9.45 0.42 3.72
CA ARG A 119 -8.67 -0.46 2.82
C ARG A 119 -7.47 -1.06 3.53
N TYR A 120 -6.74 -0.28 4.32
CA TYR A 120 -5.61 -0.78 5.09
C TYR A 120 -6.07 -1.86 6.08
N ASP A 121 -7.14 -1.60 6.83
CA ASP A 121 -7.72 -2.56 7.76
C ASP A 121 -8.24 -3.82 7.05
N TYR A 122 -8.81 -3.67 5.86
CA TYR A 122 -9.20 -4.81 5.03
C TYR A 122 -7.99 -5.67 4.66
N LEU A 123 -6.89 -5.07 4.19
CA LEU A 123 -5.68 -5.79 3.84
C LEU A 123 -5.06 -6.51 5.05
N LEU A 124 -5.08 -5.90 6.23
CA LEU A 124 -4.62 -6.54 7.47
C LEU A 124 -5.50 -7.75 7.85
N ARG A 125 -6.82 -7.63 7.71
CA ARG A 125 -7.74 -8.76 7.93
C ARG A 125 -7.52 -9.86 6.90
N TYR A 126 -7.30 -9.50 5.65
CA TYR A 126 -7.00 -10.44 4.58
C TYR A 126 -5.69 -11.20 4.83
N ALA A 127 -4.66 -10.51 5.32
CA ALA A 127 -3.41 -11.15 5.75
C ALA A 127 -3.63 -12.18 6.88
N LYS A 128 -4.52 -11.88 7.84
CA LYS A 128 -4.85 -12.80 8.94
C LYS A 128 -5.68 -13.99 8.49
N LEU A 129 -6.46 -13.88 7.43
CA LEU A 129 -7.32 -14.95 6.94
C LEU A 129 -6.55 -16.23 6.58
N TYR A 130 -5.29 -16.10 6.18
CA TYR A 130 -4.43 -17.21 5.80
C TYR A 130 -3.51 -17.68 6.94
N ASN A 131 -3.52 -17.02 8.09
CA ASN A 131 -2.77 -17.46 9.27
C ASN A 131 -3.52 -18.55 10.07
N THR A 132 -4.42 -19.27 9.43
CA THR A 132 -5.10 -20.41 10.07
C THR A 132 -4.17 -21.61 10.08
N VAL A 133 -3.30 -21.69 11.00
CA VAL A 133 -2.86 -22.87 11.81
C VAL A 133 -1.70 -22.38 12.69
N GLU A 134 -1.98 -22.30 13.96
CA GLU A 134 -1.16 -22.40 15.16
C GLU A 134 -1.45 -21.31 16.19
N GLU A 135 -2.61 -21.43 16.82
CA GLU A 135 -2.74 -21.26 18.25
C GLU A 135 -3.82 -22.24 18.73
N ALA A 136 -3.43 -23.52 18.77
CA ALA A 136 -4.09 -24.42 19.70
C ALA A 136 -3.75 -23.89 21.09
N PRO A 137 -4.73 -23.67 22.00
CA PRO A 137 -4.45 -23.23 23.36
C PRO A 137 -3.59 -24.29 24.02
N ALA A 138 -2.41 -23.90 24.47
CA ALA A 138 -1.60 -24.74 25.34
C ALA A 138 -2.46 -25.14 26.56
N ASP A 139 -2.84 -26.37 26.58
CA ASP A 139 -3.57 -27.01 27.67
C ASP A 139 -2.75 -26.84 28.95
N LYS A 140 -3.22 -25.97 29.85
CA LYS A 140 -2.67 -25.85 31.17
C LYS A 140 -3.10 -27.10 31.96
N ALA A 141 -2.41 -28.18 31.71
CA ALA A 141 -2.46 -29.32 32.62
C ALA A 141 -1.80 -28.90 33.96
N LYS A 142 -2.61 -28.54 34.90
CA LYS A 142 -2.24 -28.48 36.30
C LYS A 142 -1.84 -29.89 36.75
N LYS A 143 -0.68 -29.98 37.33
CA LYS A 143 -0.44 -30.81 38.53
C LYS A 143 0.43 -30.04 39.49
#